data_cb17cbe18cfa64db51760deb36187faf
#
_entry.id   cb17cbe18cfa64db51760deb36187faf
#
_cell.length_a   1.000
_cell.length_b   1.000
_cell.length_c   1.000
_cell.angle_alpha   90.00
_cell.angle_beta   90.00
_cell.angle_gamma   90.00
#
_symmetry.space_group_name_H-M   'P 1'
#
loop_
_entity.id
_entity.type
_entity.pdbx_description
1 polymer ?
#
loop_
_entity_poly.entity_id
_entity_poly.type
_entity_poly.pdbx_seq_one_letter_code
_entity_poly.pdbx_strand_id
1 'polypeptide(L)'
;PLIFEQLLAVSVGFVDTFMVSIAGEAAVSGVALVDNISNLLIQILSALATGGAVVCSQYLGSRNINMSKKSAGQLIFIMSTLSSLLMVISLIGNHGIINFIFGKIEKDVFESASIYFYITAISYPFLGVYNAGAALFRSIGNSKISMNTSLIMNIINICGNALFIFVFDMGVAGVALATLISRIISAIIIIGLMSVSYTHLTLPT
;
A
#
# COMPACT_ATOMS: atom_id res chain seq x y z
N PRO A 1 4.64 17.98 5.27
CA PRO A 1 3.88 16.96 4.54
C PRO A 1 4.07 15.55 5.13
N LEU A 2 5.30 15.06 5.33
CA LEU A 2 5.59 13.71 5.83
C LEU A 2 4.99 13.42 7.20
N ILE A 3 5.09 14.36 8.15
CA ILE A 3 4.48 14.23 9.48
C ILE A 3 2.96 14.10 9.36
N PHE A 4 2.36 14.89 8.48
CA PHE A 4 0.92 14.87 8.23
C PHE A 4 0.47 13.54 7.59
N GLU A 5 1.27 13.00 6.66
CA GLU A 5 1.05 11.68 6.05
C GLU A 5 1.08 10.57 7.11
N GLN A 6 2.02 10.61 8.05
CA GLN A 6 2.10 9.64 9.15
C GLN A 6 0.94 9.78 10.14
N LEU A 7 0.55 11.01 10.50
CA LEU A 7 -0.60 11.22 11.38
C LEU A 7 -1.90 10.72 10.74
N LEU A 8 -2.08 10.95 9.44
CA LEU A 8 -3.22 10.41 8.69
C LEU A 8 -3.21 8.88 8.69
N ALA A 9 -2.07 8.24 8.43
CA ALA A 9 -1.98 6.79 8.41
C ALA A 9 -2.36 6.16 9.77
N VAL A 10 -1.88 6.75 10.87
CA VAL A 10 -2.23 6.30 12.23
C VAL A 10 -3.73 6.52 12.52
N SER A 11 -4.27 7.70 12.16
CA SER A 11 -5.69 8.01 12.38
C SER A 11 -6.61 7.06 11.60
N VAL A 12 -6.26 6.73 10.37
CA VAL A 12 -7.01 5.78 9.54
C VAL A 12 -6.97 4.38 10.16
N GLY A 13 -5.82 3.93 10.66
CA GLY A 13 -5.72 2.65 11.36
C GLY A 13 -6.67 2.54 12.57
N PHE A 14 -6.84 3.63 13.33
CA PHE A 14 -7.84 3.67 14.41
C PHE A 14 -9.28 3.58 13.91
N VAL A 15 -9.60 4.30 12.84
CA VAL A 15 -10.94 4.27 12.24
C VAL A 15 -11.23 2.88 11.68
N ASP A 16 -10.27 2.25 10.98
CA ASP A 16 -10.41 0.91 10.44
C ASP A 16 -10.67 -0.11 11.56
N THR A 17 -9.88 -0.08 12.64
CA THR A 17 -10.07 -0.96 13.81
C THR A 17 -11.45 -0.76 14.44
N PHE A 18 -11.90 0.50 14.59
CA PHE A 18 -13.22 0.79 15.12
C PHE A 18 -14.33 0.24 14.21
N MET A 19 -14.20 0.41 12.89
CA MET A 19 -15.20 -0.10 11.94
C MET A 19 -15.25 -1.63 11.91
N VAL A 20 -14.07 -2.29 11.99
CA VAL A 20 -13.99 -3.76 12.06
C VAL A 20 -14.60 -4.30 13.35
N SER A 21 -14.58 -3.53 14.46
CA SER A 21 -15.14 -3.98 15.76
C SER A 21 -16.64 -4.30 15.68
N ILE A 22 -17.34 -3.72 14.72
CA ILE A 22 -18.77 -3.99 14.47
C ILE A 22 -18.98 -5.39 13.87
N ALA A 23 -17.99 -5.91 13.15
CA ALA A 23 -18.02 -7.27 12.60
C ALA A 23 -17.72 -8.37 13.64
N GLY A 24 -17.41 -7.99 14.88
CA GLY A 24 -17.18 -8.89 16.01
C GLY A 24 -15.73 -9.02 16.43
N GLU A 25 -15.51 -9.60 17.60
CA GLU A 25 -14.22 -9.70 18.27
C GLU A 25 -13.21 -10.57 17.50
N ALA A 26 -13.68 -11.66 16.92
CA ALA A 26 -12.89 -12.54 16.06
C ALA A 26 -12.40 -11.82 14.78
N ALA A 27 -13.24 -10.94 14.22
CA ALA A 27 -12.89 -10.12 13.06
C ALA A 27 -11.78 -9.13 13.38
N VAL A 28 -11.89 -8.41 14.51
CA VAL A 28 -10.85 -7.47 14.97
C VAL A 28 -9.52 -8.17 15.17
N SER A 29 -9.55 -9.30 15.87
CA SER A 29 -8.35 -10.09 16.15
C SER A 29 -7.71 -10.60 14.86
N GLY A 30 -8.51 -11.16 13.94
CA GLY A 30 -8.02 -11.66 12.65
C GLY A 30 -7.40 -10.58 11.77
N VAL A 31 -8.05 -9.41 11.66
CA VAL A 31 -7.53 -8.26 10.92
C VAL A 31 -6.23 -7.76 11.55
N ALA A 32 -6.18 -7.59 12.87
CA ALA A 32 -5.00 -7.11 13.58
C ALA A 32 -3.77 -8.02 13.37
N LEU A 33 -3.95 -9.34 13.34
CA LEU A 33 -2.88 -10.30 13.06
C LEU A 33 -2.30 -10.09 11.66
N VAL A 34 -3.16 -9.96 10.66
CA VAL A 34 -2.74 -9.76 9.27
C VAL A 34 -2.14 -8.37 9.05
N ASP A 35 -2.66 -7.35 9.73
CA ASP A 35 -2.10 -6.00 9.66
C ASP A 35 -0.67 -5.93 10.20
N ASN A 36 -0.34 -6.71 11.22
CA ASN A 36 1.06 -6.84 11.67
C ASN A 36 1.98 -7.38 10.57
N ILE A 37 1.56 -8.42 9.84
CA ILE A 37 2.31 -8.96 8.69
C ILE A 37 2.39 -7.91 7.58
N SER A 38 1.26 -7.31 7.22
CA SER A 38 1.18 -6.30 6.16
C SER A 38 2.04 -5.09 6.47
N ASN A 39 2.06 -4.61 7.71
CA ASN A 39 2.88 -3.47 8.13
C ASN A 39 4.37 -3.75 7.99
N LEU A 40 4.84 -4.95 8.32
CA LEU A 40 6.23 -5.35 8.08
C LEU A 40 6.57 -5.33 6.60
N LEU A 41 5.70 -5.89 5.75
CA LEU A 41 5.89 -5.89 4.30
C LEU A 41 5.88 -4.47 3.72
N ILE A 42 4.96 -3.61 4.18
CA ILE A 42 4.87 -2.20 3.78
C ILE A 42 6.17 -1.46 4.12
N GLN A 43 6.71 -1.65 5.31
CA GLN A 43 7.96 -1.00 5.74
C GLN A 43 9.15 -1.45 4.88
N ILE A 44 9.27 -2.75 4.59
CA ILE A 44 10.33 -3.29 3.72
C ILE A 44 10.20 -2.68 2.31
N LEU A 45 9.01 -2.72 1.72
CA LEU A 45 8.76 -2.15 0.39
C LEU A 45 9.04 -0.64 0.36
N SER A 46 8.65 0.10 1.39
CA SER A 46 8.89 1.54 1.51
C SER A 46 10.37 1.88 1.64
N ALA A 47 11.13 1.09 2.40
CA ALA A 47 12.58 1.26 2.54
C ALA A 47 13.30 1.03 1.21
N LEU A 48 12.95 -0.06 0.49
CA LEU A 48 13.49 -0.38 -0.83
C LEU A 48 13.15 0.70 -1.86
N ALA A 49 11.89 1.18 -1.87
CA ALA A 49 11.45 2.25 -2.73
C ALA A 49 12.23 3.54 -2.47
N THR A 50 12.45 3.89 -1.20
CA THR A 50 13.21 5.08 -0.81
C THR A 50 14.67 4.96 -1.23
N GLY A 51 15.31 3.82 -1.01
CA GLY A 51 16.69 3.57 -1.45
C GLY A 51 16.86 3.72 -2.97
N GLY A 52 15.94 3.14 -3.75
CA GLY A 52 15.95 3.27 -5.21
C GLY A 52 15.66 4.70 -5.69
N ALA A 53 14.80 5.43 -5.00
CA ALA A 53 14.50 6.83 -5.33
C ALA A 53 15.71 7.76 -5.10
N VAL A 54 16.56 7.45 -4.12
CA VAL A 54 17.84 8.20 -3.91
C VAL A 54 18.74 8.10 -5.14
N VAL A 55 18.85 6.93 -5.77
CA VAL A 55 19.64 6.77 -7.01
C VAL A 55 19.08 7.67 -8.12
N CYS A 56 17.75 7.71 -8.28
CA CYS A 56 17.11 8.57 -9.27
C CYS A 56 17.40 10.07 -9.02
N SER A 57 17.34 10.51 -7.75
CA SER A 57 17.61 11.91 -7.40
C SER A 57 19.07 12.28 -7.58
N GLN A 58 20.03 11.36 -7.38
CA GLN A 58 21.45 11.58 -7.66
C GLN A 58 21.70 11.82 -9.15
N TYR A 59 21.08 11.02 -10.04
CA TYR A 59 21.14 11.26 -11.47
C TYR A 59 20.51 12.59 -11.88
N LEU A 60 19.40 12.96 -11.25
CA LEU A 60 18.75 14.25 -11.49
C LEU A 60 19.67 15.41 -11.04
N GLY A 61 20.28 15.31 -9.86
CA GLY A 61 21.24 16.30 -9.34
C GLY A 61 22.48 16.48 -10.22
N SER A 62 22.96 15.40 -10.84
CA SER A 62 24.06 15.44 -11.84
C SER A 62 23.60 15.91 -13.24
N ARG A 63 22.37 16.37 -13.39
CA ARG A 63 21.74 16.79 -14.66
C ARG A 63 21.64 15.69 -15.73
N ASN A 64 21.77 14.43 -15.35
CA ASN A 64 21.62 13.30 -16.25
C ASN A 64 20.16 12.80 -16.26
N ILE A 65 19.31 13.56 -16.94
CA ILE A 65 17.85 13.31 -17.00
C ILE A 65 17.54 11.94 -17.59
N ASN A 66 18.30 11.49 -18.59
CA ASN A 66 18.07 10.19 -19.24
C ASN A 66 18.28 9.01 -18.26
N MET A 67 19.38 9.06 -17.49
CA MET A 67 19.65 8.02 -16.50
C MET A 67 18.67 8.10 -15.32
N SER A 68 18.26 9.29 -14.90
CA SER A 68 17.21 9.45 -13.88
C SER A 68 15.90 8.79 -14.31
N LYS A 69 15.44 9.04 -15.54
CA LYS A 69 14.23 8.38 -16.09
C LYS A 69 14.35 6.87 -16.15
N LYS A 70 15.49 6.38 -16.64
CA LYS A 70 15.75 4.94 -16.73
C LYS A 70 15.73 4.29 -15.34
N SER A 71 16.38 4.91 -14.36
CA SER A 71 16.40 4.43 -12.97
C SER A 71 15.01 4.46 -12.32
N ALA A 72 14.19 5.48 -12.59
CA ALA A 72 12.82 5.55 -12.11
C ALA A 72 11.94 4.41 -12.69
N GLY A 73 12.04 4.16 -13.99
CA GLY A 73 11.35 3.03 -14.63
C GLY A 73 11.81 1.68 -14.08
N GLN A 74 13.12 1.49 -13.85
CA GLN A 74 13.65 0.29 -13.21
C GLN A 74 13.15 0.12 -11.78
N LEU A 75 13.07 1.19 -11.01
CA LEU A 75 12.55 1.14 -9.64
C LEU A 75 11.09 0.66 -9.63
N ILE A 76 10.23 1.22 -10.48
CA ILE A 76 8.83 0.80 -10.56
C ILE A 76 8.73 -0.67 -10.98
N PHE A 77 9.52 -1.10 -11.97
CA PHE A 77 9.54 -2.48 -12.43
C PHE A 77 9.99 -3.45 -11.33
N ILE A 78 11.08 -3.14 -10.61
CA ILE A 78 11.57 -3.97 -9.52
C ILE A 78 10.54 -4.04 -8.37
N MET A 79 9.97 -2.90 -8.00
CA MET A 79 8.98 -2.85 -6.93
C MET A 79 7.69 -3.59 -7.28
N SER A 80 7.23 -3.47 -8.53
CA SER A 80 6.08 -4.23 -9.04
C SER A 80 6.35 -5.74 -9.05
N THR A 81 7.53 -6.15 -9.51
CA THR A 81 7.92 -7.56 -9.56
C THR A 81 8.05 -8.15 -8.15
N LEU A 82 8.75 -7.46 -7.25
CA LEU A 82 8.96 -7.91 -5.88
C LEU A 82 7.62 -8.01 -5.11
N SER A 83 6.77 -7.00 -5.23
CA SER A 83 5.45 -7.01 -4.57
C SER A 83 4.50 -8.05 -5.17
N SER A 84 4.61 -8.34 -6.48
CA SER A 84 3.88 -9.45 -7.11
C SER A 84 4.38 -10.81 -6.62
N LEU A 85 5.68 -10.97 -6.41
CA LEU A 85 6.25 -12.18 -5.81
C LEU A 85 5.73 -12.37 -4.38
N LEU A 86 5.72 -11.31 -3.58
CA LEU A 86 5.15 -11.33 -2.24
C LEU A 86 3.66 -11.68 -2.25
N MET A 87 2.89 -11.16 -3.20
CA MET A 87 1.49 -11.56 -3.41
C MET A 87 1.38 -13.07 -3.62
N VAL A 88 2.13 -13.64 -4.56
CA VAL A 88 2.08 -15.08 -4.87
C VAL A 88 2.46 -15.92 -3.65
N ILE A 89 3.52 -15.55 -2.95
CA ILE A 89 3.95 -16.24 -1.72
C ILE A 89 2.84 -16.17 -0.64
N SER A 90 2.21 -15.01 -0.47
CA SER A 90 1.13 -14.81 0.51
C SER A 90 -0.12 -15.60 0.15
N LEU A 91 -0.48 -15.68 -1.15
CA LEU A 91 -1.66 -16.43 -1.60
C LEU A 91 -1.46 -17.94 -1.44
N ILE A 92 -0.29 -18.47 -1.83
CA ILE A 92 0.01 -19.90 -1.71
C ILE A 92 0.23 -20.29 -0.24
N GLY A 93 0.94 -19.42 0.50
CA GLY A 93 1.34 -19.66 1.88
C GLY A 93 0.33 -19.23 2.94
N ASN A 94 -0.85 -18.69 2.59
CA ASN A 94 -1.80 -18.05 3.51
C ASN A 94 -1.93 -18.79 4.85
N HIS A 95 -2.44 -20.01 4.83
CA HIS A 95 -2.63 -20.83 6.05
C HIS A 95 -1.31 -21.17 6.76
N GLY A 96 -0.27 -21.44 5.97
CA GLY A 96 1.07 -21.76 6.51
C GLY A 96 1.71 -20.57 7.21
N ILE A 97 1.62 -19.38 6.62
CA ILE A 97 2.18 -18.14 7.17
C ILE A 97 1.48 -17.77 8.48
N ILE A 98 0.14 -17.80 8.50
CA ILE A 98 -0.63 -17.48 9.71
C ILE A 98 -0.28 -18.47 10.84
N ASN A 99 -0.28 -19.77 10.57
CA ASN A 99 0.05 -20.78 11.57
C ASN A 99 1.51 -20.73 12.03
N PHE A 100 2.44 -20.40 11.12
CA PHE A 100 3.87 -20.30 11.45
C PHE A 100 4.17 -19.10 12.36
N ILE A 101 3.53 -17.95 12.09
CA ILE A 101 3.80 -16.72 12.84
C ILE A 101 3.05 -16.69 14.16
N PHE A 102 1.77 -17.11 14.18
CA PHE A 102 0.90 -16.94 15.35
C PHE A 102 0.58 -18.25 16.06
N GLY A 103 0.99 -19.41 15.53
CA GLY A 103 0.73 -20.71 16.12
C GLY A 103 -0.74 -21.11 16.05
N LYS A 104 -1.22 -21.79 17.10
CA LYS A 104 -2.63 -22.20 17.19
C LYS A 104 -3.46 -21.06 17.73
N ILE A 105 -4.34 -20.51 16.87
CA ILE A 105 -5.32 -19.50 17.20
C ILE A 105 -6.74 -20.10 17.10
N GLU A 106 -7.73 -19.42 17.66
CA GLU A 106 -9.13 -19.82 17.57
C GLU A 106 -9.58 -19.89 16.12
N LYS A 107 -10.48 -20.85 15.82
CA LYS A 107 -10.92 -21.14 14.46
C LYS A 107 -11.54 -19.92 13.78
N ASP A 108 -12.40 -19.20 14.47
CA ASP A 108 -13.12 -18.03 13.94
C ASP A 108 -12.17 -16.86 13.62
N VAL A 109 -11.14 -16.68 14.47
CA VAL A 109 -10.06 -15.71 14.25
C VAL A 109 -9.21 -16.12 13.04
N PHE A 110 -8.90 -17.41 12.90
CA PHE A 110 -8.15 -17.93 11.77
C PHE A 110 -8.88 -17.74 10.45
N GLU A 111 -10.19 -18.06 10.42
CA GLU A 111 -11.01 -17.86 9.21
C GLU A 111 -11.07 -16.38 8.82
N SER A 112 -11.30 -15.48 9.77
CA SER A 112 -11.29 -14.03 9.55
C SER A 112 -9.93 -13.54 9.04
N ALA A 113 -8.84 -13.95 9.67
CA ALA A 113 -7.49 -13.62 9.26
C ALA A 113 -7.17 -14.14 7.84
N SER A 114 -7.57 -15.37 7.54
CA SER A 114 -7.34 -16.00 6.24
C SER A 114 -8.05 -15.26 5.10
N ILE A 115 -9.32 -14.92 5.28
CA ILE A 115 -10.10 -14.15 4.30
C ILE A 115 -9.48 -12.77 4.08
N TYR A 116 -9.18 -12.05 5.16
CA TYR A 116 -8.57 -10.73 5.09
C TYR A 116 -7.21 -10.76 4.39
N PHE A 117 -6.36 -11.75 4.74
CA PHE A 117 -5.03 -11.89 4.15
C PHE A 117 -5.07 -12.23 2.67
N TYR A 118 -6.02 -13.09 2.22
CA TYR A 118 -6.20 -13.40 0.81
C TYR A 118 -6.46 -12.16 -0.03
N ILE A 119 -7.45 -11.36 0.37
CA ILE A 119 -7.87 -10.18 -0.39
C ILE A 119 -6.78 -9.09 -0.31
N THR A 120 -6.21 -8.89 0.87
CA THR A 120 -5.16 -7.88 1.08
C THR A 120 -3.88 -8.23 0.31
N ALA A 121 -3.51 -9.50 0.21
CA ALA A 121 -2.35 -9.95 -0.56
C ALA A 121 -2.46 -9.55 -2.05
N ILE A 122 -3.64 -9.62 -2.65
CA ILE A 122 -3.89 -9.19 -4.04
C ILE A 122 -3.55 -7.69 -4.23
N SER A 123 -3.63 -6.88 -3.18
CA SER A 123 -3.32 -5.46 -3.24
C SER A 123 -1.82 -5.13 -3.23
N TYR A 124 -0.94 -6.08 -2.91
CA TYR A 124 0.51 -5.82 -2.76
C TYR A 124 1.19 -5.27 -4.01
N PRO A 125 0.93 -5.73 -5.25
CA PRO A 125 1.53 -5.15 -6.45
C PRO A 125 1.20 -3.65 -6.59
N PHE A 126 -0.04 -3.28 -6.33
CA PHE A 126 -0.49 -1.88 -6.38
C PHE A 126 0.17 -1.03 -5.30
N LEU A 127 0.33 -1.60 -4.10
CA LEU A 127 1.05 -0.97 -3.00
C LEU A 127 2.54 -0.76 -3.34
N GLY A 128 3.20 -1.75 -3.97
CA GLY A 128 4.59 -1.63 -4.41
C GLY A 128 4.79 -0.51 -5.41
N VAL A 129 3.90 -0.40 -6.39
CA VAL A 129 3.89 0.68 -7.40
C VAL A 129 3.64 2.03 -6.74
N TYR A 130 2.66 2.13 -5.83
CA TYR A 130 2.39 3.35 -5.07
C TYR A 130 3.61 3.80 -4.27
N ASN A 131 4.25 2.89 -3.51
CA ASN A 131 5.44 3.21 -2.72
C ASN A 131 6.60 3.70 -3.58
N ALA A 132 6.84 3.07 -4.75
CA ALA A 132 7.86 3.51 -5.70
C ALA A 132 7.59 4.94 -6.19
N GLY A 133 6.39 5.22 -6.66
CA GLY A 133 6.00 6.54 -7.15
C GLY A 133 6.05 7.61 -6.06
N ALA A 134 5.53 7.32 -4.87
CA ALA A 134 5.57 8.22 -3.72
C ALA A 134 7.01 8.55 -3.30
N ALA A 135 7.90 7.54 -3.26
CA ALA A 135 9.31 7.74 -2.96
C ALA A 135 10.01 8.61 -4.01
N LEU A 136 9.72 8.39 -5.30
CA LEU A 136 10.26 9.20 -6.39
C LEU A 136 9.82 10.66 -6.26
N PHE A 137 8.54 10.95 -6.02
CA PHE A 137 8.07 12.33 -5.82
C PHE A 137 8.69 12.97 -4.59
N ARG A 138 8.87 12.24 -3.49
CA ARG A 138 9.56 12.75 -2.29
C ARG A 138 11.04 13.06 -2.57
N SER A 139 11.73 12.22 -3.34
CA SER A 139 13.15 12.38 -3.65
C SER A 139 13.46 13.60 -4.52
N ILE A 140 12.50 14.02 -5.36
CA ILE A 140 12.61 15.24 -6.18
C ILE A 140 12.06 16.50 -5.48
N GLY A 141 11.72 16.40 -4.18
CA GLY A 141 11.24 17.52 -3.37
C GLY A 141 9.73 17.78 -3.47
N ASN A 142 8.97 17.01 -4.24
CA ASN A 142 7.52 17.21 -4.41
C ASN A 142 6.69 16.27 -3.51
N SER A 143 6.94 16.34 -2.21
CA SER A 143 6.22 15.52 -1.21
C SER A 143 4.72 15.84 -1.09
N LYS A 144 4.25 16.95 -1.66
CA LYS A 144 2.80 17.26 -1.70
C LYS A 144 2.01 16.25 -2.51
N ILE A 145 2.57 15.74 -3.61
CA ILE A 145 1.91 14.72 -4.44
C ILE A 145 1.74 13.43 -3.64
N SER A 146 2.78 12.95 -2.96
CA SER A 146 2.71 11.77 -2.11
C SER A 146 1.64 11.93 -1.02
N MET A 147 1.65 13.06 -0.32
CA MET A 147 0.67 13.37 0.73
C MET A 147 -0.77 13.40 0.19
N ASN A 148 -1.01 14.08 -0.92
CA ASN A 148 -2.36 14.18 -1.48
C ASN A 148 -2.88 12.82 -1.97
N THR A 149 -2.01 12.01 -2.60
CA THR A 149 -2.39 10.66 -3.03
C THR A 149 -2.68 9.76 -1.83
N SER A 150 -1.89 9.85 -0.76
CA SER A 150 -2.15 9.15 0.50
C SER A 150 -3.48 9.58 1.13
N LEU A 151 -3.78 10.87 1.14
CA LEU A 151 -5.06 11.40 1.64
C LEU A 151 -6.25 10.83 0.85
N ILE A 152 -6.17 10.83 -0.48
CA ILE A 152 -7.21 10.26 -1.34
C ILE A 152 -7.37 8.76 -1.08
N MET A 153 -6.27 8.02 -0.96
CA MET A 153 -6.28 6.60 -0.62
C MET A 153 -7.03 6.34 0.69
N ASN A 154 -6.74 7.12 1.71
CA ASN A 154 -7.35 6.99 3.03
C ASN A 154 -8.86 7.34 3.01
N ILE A 155 -9.26 8.39 2.30
CA ILE A 155 -10.67 8.74 2.13
C ILE A 155 -11.44 7.61 1.44
N ILE A 156 -10.89 7.06 0.36
CA ILE A 156 -11.51 5.95 -0.39
C ILE A 156 -11.61 4.70 0.50
N ASN A 157 -10.57 4.42 1.30
CA ASN A 157 -10.57 3.29 2.22
C ASN A 157 -11.65 3.44 3.28
N ILE A 158 -11.75 4.58 3.98
CA ILE A 158 -12.77 4.84 5.01
C ILE A 158 -14.18 4.78 4.42
N CYS A 159 -14.40 5.44 3.27
CA CYS A 159 -15.71 5.40 2.59
C CYS A 159 -16.06 3.98 2.12
N GLY A 160 -15.08 3.25 1.61
CA GLY A 160 -15.23 1.86 1.21
C GLY A 160 -15.56 0.94 2.38
N ASN A 161 -14.86 1.07 3.50
CA ASN A 161 -15.16 0.35 4.74
C ASN A 161 -16.59 0.62 5.21
N ALA A 162 -16.99 1.90 5.25
CA ALA A 162 -18.34 2.28 5.62
C ALA A 162 -19.39 1.62 4.70
N LEU A 163 -19.17 1.67 3.40
CA LEU A 163 -20.08 1.09 2.42
C LEU A 163 -20.17 -0.45 2.54
N PHE A 164 -19.02 -1.13 2.59
CA PHE A 164 -19.01 -2.60 2.60
C PHE A 164 -19.44 -3.20 3.93
N ILE A 165 -19.18 -2.53 5.06
CA ILE A 165 -19.59 -3.01 6.39
C ILE A 165 -21.06 -2.68 6.64
N PHE A 166 -21.47 -1.40 6.48
CA PHE A 166 -22.81 -0.96 6.93
C PHE A 166 -23.91 -1.18 5.88
N VAL A 167 -23.58 -1.15 4.58
CA VAL A 167 -24.60 -1.30 3.52
C VAL A 167 -24.64 -2.71 2.98
N PHE A 168 -23.48 -3.33 2.76
CA PHE A 168 -23.38 -4.67 2.18
C PHE A 168 -23.20 -5.80 3.20
N ASP A 169 -22.99 -5.48 4.47
CA ASP A 169 -22.80 -6.45 5.58
C ASP A 169 -21.71 -7.51 5.29
N MET A 170 -20.62 -7.08 4.62
CA MET A 170 -19.56 -7.99 4.16
C MET A 170 -18.52 -8.32 5.24
N GLY A 171 -18.62 -7.72 6.45
CA GLY A 171 -17.70 -7.97 7.54
C GLY A 171 -16.23 -7.77 7.16
N VAL A 172 -15.39 -8.73 7.51
CA VAL A 172 -13.92 -8.69 7.27
C VAL A 172 -13.57 -8.60 5.78
N ALA A 173 -14.31 -9.31 4.92
CA ALA A 173 -14.09 -9.27 3.48
C ALA A 173 -14.32 -7.86 2.90
N GLY A 174 -15.29 -7.12 3.45
CA GLY A 174 -15.57 -5.74 3.05
C GLY A 174 -14.41 -4.80 3.34
N VAL A 175 -13.80 -4.90 4.51
CA VAL A 175 -12.61 -4.11 4.89
C VAL A 175 -11.42 -4.41 3.97
N ALA A 176 -11.19 -5.68 3.68
CA ALA A 176 -10.13 -6.09 2.77
C ALA A 176 -10.34 -5.57 1.34
N LEU A 177 -11.60 -5.59 0.85
CA LEU A 177 -11.96 -5.04 -0.47
C LEU A 177 -11.78 -3.52 -0.53
N ALA A 178 -12.17 -2.77 0.51
CA ALA A 178 -11.94 -1.34 0.57
C ALA A 178 -10.44 -1.02 0.50
N THR A 179 -9.61 -1.78 1.21
CA THR A 179 -8.16 -1.67 1.17
C THR A 179 -7.61 -1.98 -0.22
N LEU A 180 -8.08 -3.03 -0.88
CA LEU A 180 -7.69 -3.38 -2.25
C LEU A 180 -8.02 -2.25 -3.23
N ILE A 181 -9.26 -1.76 -3.22
CA ILE A 181 -9.73 -0.71 -4.14
C ILE A 181 -8.95 0.59 -3.91
N SER A 182 -8.76 1.01 -2.67
CA SER A 182 -8.02 2.23 -2.35
C SER A 182 -6.56 2.17 -2.84
N ARG A 183 -5.89 1.03 -2.72
CA ARG A 183 -4.52 0.80 -3.22
C ARG A 183 -4.45 0.78 -4.75
N ILE A 184 -5.43 0.17 -5.43
CA ILE A 184 -5.51 0.19 -6.90
C ILE A 184 -5.64 1.63 -7.40
N ILE A 185 -6.58 2.39 -6.86
CA ILE A 185 -6.81 3.79 -7.28
C ILE A 185 -5.57 4.64 -7.01
N SER A 186 -4.92 4.47 -5.87
CA SER A 186 -3.69 5.21 -5.54
C SER A 186 -2.53 4.90 -6.48
N ALA A 187 -2.38 3.63 -6.87
CA ALA A 187 -1.38 3.23 -7.86
C ALA A 187 -1.66 3.87 -9.24
N ILE A 188 -2.92 3.91 -9.66
CA ILE A 188 -3.32 4.56 -10.92
C ILE A 188 -3.02 6.06 -10.87
N ILE A 189 -3.39 6.74 -9.78
CA ILE A 189 -3.14 8.17 -9.60
C ILE A 189 -1.64 8.47 -9.65
N ILE A 190 -0.81 7.73 -8.90
CA ILE A 190 0.62 8.00 -8.81
C ILE A 190 1.31 7.77 -10.15
N ILE A 191 0.94 6.73 -10.91
CA ILE A 191 1.48 6.46 -12.26
C ILE A 191 1.05 7.57 -13.22
N GLY A 192 -0.21 7.98 -13.20
CA GLY A 192 -0.72 9.07 -14.02
C GLY A 192 0.03 10.37 -13.79
N LEU A 193 0.23 10.74 -12.52
CA LEU A 193 1.00 11.94 -12.14
C LEU A 193 2.47 11.84 -12.55
N MET A 194 3.07 10.67 -12.44
CA MET A 194 4.43 10.43 -12.92
C MET A 194 4.54 10.62 -14.42
N SER A 195 3.64 10.04 -15.19
CA SER A 195 3.61 10.19 -16.65
C SER A 195 3.58 11.66 -17.07
N VAL A 196 2.73 12.46 -16.44
CA VAL A 196 2.64 13.91 -16.68
C VAL A 196 3.92 14.64 -16.25
N SER A 197 4.44 14.37 -15.06
CA SER A 197 5.64 15.04 -14.52
C SER A 197 6.88 14.77 -15.36
N TYR A 198 7.08 13.53 -15.80
CA TYR A 198 8.22 13.17 -16.65
C TYR A 198 8.10 13.71 -18.08
N THR A 199 6.90 13.95 -18.59
CA THR A 199 6.68 14.59 -19.89
C THR A 199 7.06 16.07 -19.82
N HIS A 200 6.69 16.77 -18.74
CA HIS A 200 7.04 18.18 -18.55
C HIS A 200 8.55 18.42 -18.34
N LEU A 201 9.28 17.48 -17.73
CA LEU A 201 10.74 17.55 -17.60
C LEU A 201 11.49 17.42 -18.95
N THR A 202 10.78 17.08 -20.03
CA THR A 202 11.37 16.88 -21.36
C THR A 202 11.03 17.96 -22.35
N LEU A 203 10.14 18.90 -22.02
CA LEU A 203 9.89 20.06 -22.90
C LEU A 203 11.03 21.07 -22.69
N PRO A 204 11.78 21.43 -23.75
CA PRO A 204 12.73 22.55 -23.67
C PRO A 204 11.94 23.82 -23.37
N THR A 205 12.32 24.50 -22.28
CA THR A 205 11.93 25.90 -22.03
C THR A 205 12.67 26.81 -22.96
#